data_5d306e294d951eabeb1d9c05abadcd54
#
_entry.id   5d306e294d951eabeb1d9c05abadcd54
#
_cell.length_a   1.000
_cell.length_b   1.000
_cell.length_c   1.000
_cell.angle_alpha   90.00
_cell.angle_beta   90.00
_cell.angle_gamma   90.00
#
_symmetry.space_group_name_H-M   'P 1'
#
loop_
_entity.id
_entity.type
_entity.pdbx_description
1 polymer ?
#
loop_
_entity_poly.entity_id
_entity_poly.type
_entity_poly.pdbx_seq_one_letter_code
_entity_poly.pdbx_strand_id
1 'polypeptide(L)'
;MKILARQLTLDLYNCDTSRLGNVDEIKDTLKSVIGSEPRLNAETIDESHLSIVGAFIEGHIALHVYKELRYVAVDIFTCADSKDPDELSKVIRKFFRPDKIKSTFLKRGDFGLEREIKPKIKVRVAPLRRVKNAGAKVVKKLVRGNN
;
A
#
# COMPACT_ATOMS: atom_id res chain seq x y z
N MET A 1 30.56 3.34 4.26
CA MET A 1 29.35 3.60 3.43
C MET A 1 28.12 3.31 4.29
N LYS A 2 27.29 4.30 4.52
CA LYS A 2 26.05 4.12 5.30
C LYS A 2 24.93 3.74 4.34
N ILE A 3 24.47 2.50 4.40
CA ILE A 3 23.31 2.06 3.62
C ILE A 3 22.08 2.33 4.47
N LEU A 4 21.22 3.22 4.02
CA LEU A 4 19.93 3.46 4.64
C LEU A 4 18.85 2.91 3.71
N ALA A 5 18.32 1.74 4.06
CA ALA A 5 17.20 1.15 3.36
C ALA A 5 15.90 1.40 4.13
N ARG A 6 14.83 1.69 3.38
CA ARG A 6 13.48 1.93 3.90
C ARG A 6 12.51 1.00 3.20
N GLN A 7 11.64 0.38 3.98
CA GLN A 7 10.57 -0.46 3.48
C GLN A 7 9.24 0.06 3.97
N LEU A 8 8.29 0.17 3.07
CA LEU A 8 6.91 0.55 3.36
C LEU A 8 5.99 -0.51 2.78
N THR A 9 5.17 -1.11 3.62
CA THR A 9 4.10 -2.00 3.20
C THR A 9 2.75 -1.30 3.36
N LEU A 10 1.85 -1.50 2.40
CA LEU A 10 0.50 -0.97 2.42
C LEU A 10 -0.50 -2.09 2.26
N ASP A 11 -1.50 -2.09 3.11
CA ASP A 11 -2.74 -2.83 2.91
C ASP A 11 -3.83 -1.81 2.55
N LEU A 12 -4.30 -1.86 1.31
CA LEU A 12 -5.34 -1.00 0.78
C LEU A 12 -6.65 -1.77 0.72
N TYR A 13 -7.62 -1.36 1.53
CA TYR A 13 -8.91 -2.04 1.64
C TYR A 13 -10.01 -1.25 0.95
N ASN A 14 -10.93 -2.00 0.36
CA ASN A 14 -12.13 -1.45 -0.28
C ASN A 14 -11.80 -0.44 -1.39
N CYS A 15 -10.86 -0.82 -2.24
CA CYS A 15 -10.41 -0.02 -3.37
C CYS A 15 -11.53 0.19 -4.41
N ASP A 16 -11.38 1.22 -5.23
CA ASP A 16 -12.27 1.50 -6.35
C ASP A 16 -12.17 0.37 -7.39
N THR A 17 -13.28 -0.30 -7.63
CA THR A 17 -13.35 -1.45 -8.56
C THR A 17 -12.92 -1.11 -9.97
N SER A 18 -13.15 0.11 -10.43
CA SER A 18 -12.75 0.58 -11.77
C SER A 18 -11.21 0.64 -11.95
N ARG A 19 -10.45 0.62 -10.86
CA ARG A 19 -9.00 0.71 -10.85
C ARG A 19 -8.26 -0.63 -10.72
N LEU A 20 -9.00 -1.72 -10.51
CA LEU A 20 -8.40 -3.00 -10.15
C LEU A 20 -8.10 -3.91 -11.37
N GLY A 21 -8.65 -3.62 -12.53
CA GLY A 21 -8.61 -4.52 -13.69
C GLY A 21 -7.65 -4.11 -14.81
N ASN A 22 -7.25 -2.85 -14.88
CA ASN A 22 -6.43 -2.34 -15.99
C ASN A 22 -4.94 -2.38 -15.65
N VAL A 23 -4.26 -3.42 -16.11
CA VAL A 23 -2.82 -3.62 -15.88
C VAL A 23 -1.97 -2.48 -16.44
N ASP A 24 -2.32 -1.98 -17.61
CA ASP A 24 -1.54 -0.92 -18.28
C ASP A 24 -1.64 0.40 -17.53
N GLU A 25 -2.83 0.78 -17.05
CA GLU A 25 -3.00 1.96 -16.21
C GLU A 25 -2.22 1.85 -14.88
N ILE A 26 -2.19 0.68 -14.27
CA ILE A 26 -1.41 0.45 -13.05
C ILE A 26 0.08 0.61 -13.35
N LYS A 27 0.57 -0.01 -14.42
CA LYS A 27 1.97 0.10 -14.84
C LYS A 27 2.35 1.54 -15.16
N ASP A 28 1.52 2.28 -15.88
CA ASP A 28 1.78 3.67 -16.23
C ASP A 28 1.80 4.57 -14.99
N THR A 29 0.93 4.31 -14.04
CA THR A 29 0.93 4.98 -12.74
C THR A 29 2.24 4.74 -11.99
N LEU A 30 2.72 3.50 -11.94
CA LEU A 30 3.99 3.16 -11.29
C LEU A 30 5.18 3.82 -12.00
N LYS A 31 5.23 3.81 -13.33
CA LYS A 31 6.28 4.46 -14.12
C LYS A 31 6.32 5.97 -13.86
N SER A 32 5.16 6.62 -13.77
CA SER A 32 5.08 8.07 -13.52
C SER A 32 5.73 8.50 -12.21
N VAL A 33 5.72 7.63 -11.21
CA VAL A 33 6.24 7.91 -9.86
C VAL A 33 7.69 7.52 -9.70
N ILE A 34 8.08 6.41 -10.32
CA ILE A 34 9.44 5.88 -10.19
C ILE A 34 10.45 6.78 -10.92
N GLY A 35 10.08 7.37 -12.05
CA GLY A 35 10.88 8.38 -12.76
C GLY A 35 12.11 7.86 -13.51
N SER A 36 12.69 6.74 -13.12
CA SER A 36 13.65 5.95 -13.88
C SER A 36 12.88 4.86 -14.61
N GLU A 37 13.33 4.40 -15.76
CA GLU A 37 12.63 3.32 -16.48
C GLU A 37 12.62 2.03 -15.63
N PRO A 38 11.53 1.71 -14.92
CA PRO A 38 11.45 0.51 -14.12
C PRO A 38 11.22 -0.70 -15.01
N ARG A 39 11.81 -1.81 -14.66
CA ARG A 39 11.46 -3.11 -15.24
C ARG A 39 10.24 -3.65 -14.51
N LEU A 40 9.06 -3.42 -15.09
CA LEU A 40 7.79 -3.90 -14.56
C LEU A 40 7.39 -5.22 -15.23
N ASN A 41 7.15 -6.24 -14.42
CA ASN A 41 6.59 -7.50 -14.84
C ASN A 41 5.22 -7.71 -14.21
N ALA A 42 4.22 -8.11 -14.99
CA ALA A 42 2.87 -8.37 -14.52
C ALA A 42 2.47 -9.79 -14.87
N GLU A 43 1.93 -10.50 -13.89
CA GLU A 43 1.43 -11.85 -13.97
C GLU A 43 -0.04 -11.89 -13.55
N THR A 44 -0.90 -12.37 -14.43
CA THR A 44 -2.28 -12.70 -14.05
C THR A 44 -2.28 -14.10 -13.47
N ILE A 45 -2.43 -14.20 -12.15
CA ILE A 45 -2.40 -15.48 -11.44
C ILE A 45 -3.70 -16.24 -11.71
N ASP A 46 -4.82 -15.57 -11.63
CA ASP A 46 -6.16 -16.03 -11.99
C ASP A 46 -7.07 -14.84 -12.35
N GLU A 47 -8.35 -15.07 -12.59
CA GLU A 47 -9.30 -14.02 -12.97
C GLU A 47 -9.44 -12.91 -11.92
N SER A 48 -9.19 -13.22 -10.65
CA SER A 48 -9.34 -12.31 -9.51
C SER A 48 -8.03 -11.74 -8.98
N HIS A 49 -6.89 -12.34 -9.31
CA HIS A 49 -5.59 -12.02 -8.74
C HIS A 49 -4.54 -11.64 -9.80
N LEU A 50 -4.04 -10.42 -9.69
CA LEU A 50 -2.96 -9.86 -10.50
C LEU A 50 -1.75 -9.55 -9.61
N SER A 51 -0.56 -9.94 -10.05
CA SER A 51 0.72 -9.59 -9.43
C SER A 51 1.52 -8.68 -10.36
N ILE A 52 2.08 -7.60 -9.83
CA ILE A 52 3.00 -6.71 -10.54
C ILE A 52 4.24 -6.52 -9.70
N VAL A 53 5.41 -6.77 -10.27
CA VAL A 53 6.70 -6.56 -9.62
C VAL A 53 7.55 -5.65 -10.49
N GLY A 54 8.18 -4.67 -9.88
CA GLY A 54 9.05 -3.72 -10.54
C GLY A 54 10.37 -3.52 -9.84
N ALA A 55 11.47 -3.58 -10.59
CA ALA A 55 12.80 -3.20 -10.14
C ALA A 55 13.21 -1.87 -10.77
N PHE A 56 13.85 -1.02 -10.01
CA PHE A 56 14.43 0.26 -10.43
C PHE A 56 15.74 0.52 -9.69
N ILE A 57 16.49 1.53 -10.09
CA ILE A 57 17.84 1.76 -9.57
C ILE A 57 17.86 1.89 -8.05
N GLU A 58 16.88 2.60 -7.49
CA GLU A 58 16.84 2.91 -6.05
C GLU A 58 16.11 1.85 -5.21
N GLY A 59 15.55 0.77 -5.83
CA GLY A 59 14.82 -0.24 -5.08
C GLY A 59 13.90 -1.11 -5.91
N HIS A 60 12.78 -1.49 -5.30
CA HIS A 60 11.76 -2.30 -5.97
C HIS A 60 10.38 -2.03 -5.37
N ILE A 61 9.37 -2.43 -6.14
CA ILE A 61 7.96 -2.37 -5.75
C ILE A 61 7.26 -3.66 -6.16
N ALA A 62 6.36 -4.15 -5.31
CA ALA A 62 5.50 -5.27 -5.62
C ALA A 62 4.06 -4.94 -5.23
N LEU A 63 3.12 -5.30 -6.12
CA LEU A 63 1.68 -5.17 -5.87
C LEU A 63 1.00 -6.51 -6.10
N HIS A 64 0.07 -6.85 -5.21
CA HIS A 64 -0.89 -7.92 -5.41
C HIS A 64 -2.30 -7.34 -5.37
N VAL A 65 -3.01 -7.44 -6.49
CA VAL A 65 -4.37 -6.91 -6.64
C VAL A 65 -5.35 -8.07 -6.56
N TYR A 66 -6.22 -8.06 -5.57
CA TYR A 66 -7.30 -9.03 -5.36
C TYR A 66 -8.63 -8.36 -5.69
N LYS A 67 -9.12 -8.57 -6.92
CA LYS A 67 -10.26 -7.85 -7.47
C LYS A 67 -11.56 -8.08 -6.68
N GLU A 68 -11.88 -9.33 -6.37
CA GLU A 68 -13.10 -9.69 -5.63
C GLU A 68 -13.09 -9.15 -4.20
N LEU A 69 -11.93 -9.13 -3.56
CA LEU A 69 -11.76 -8.60 -2.22
C LEU A 69 -11.64 -7.07 -2.21
N ARG A 70 -11.51 -6.44 -3.37
CA ARG A 70 -11.23 -5.01 -3.50
C ARG A 70 -10.02 -4.59 -2.66
N TYR A 71 -9.02 -5.45 -2.63
CA TYR A 71 -7.84 -5.33 -1.78
C TYR A 71 -6.56 -5.30 -2.61
N VAL A 72 -5.64 -4.42 -2.23
CA VAL A 72 -4.31 -4.33 -2.83
C VAL A 72 -3.26 -4.37 -1.73
N ALA A 73 -2.36 -5.35 -1.82
CA ALA A 73 -1.14 -5.39 -1.00
C ALA A 73 0.00 -4.74 -1.78
N VAL A 74 0.75 -3.85 -1.13
CA VAL A 74 1.87 -3.13 -1.75
C VAL A 74 3.10 -3.23 -0.87
N ASP A 75 4.23 -3.61 -1.48
CA ASP A 75 5.54 -3.59 -0.86
C ASP A 75 6.45 -2.64 -1.63
N ILE A 76 7.05 -1.67 -0.94
CA ILE A 76 7.98 -0.70 -1.49
C ILE A 76 9.28 -0.76 -0.69
N PHE A 77 10.38 -1.01 -1.38
CA PHE A 77 11.73 -0.95 -0.81
C PHE A 77 12.54 0.10 -1.54
N THR A 78 13.21 0.98 -0.80
CA THR A 78 14.15 1.96 -1.36
C THR A 78 15.45 1.94 -0.59
N CYS A 79 16.56 2.05 -1.31
CA CYS A 79 17.92 2.07 -0.76
C CYS A 79 18.69 3.38 -1.06
N ALA A 80 17.99 4.41 -1.50
CA ALA A 80 18.56 5.72 -1.79
C ALA A 80 17.75 6.83 -1.10
N ASP A 81 18.46 7.87 -0.65
CA ASP A 81 17.83 9.04 -0.02
C ASP A 81 16.98 9.85 -1.00
N SER A 82 17.31 9.80 -2.30
CA SER A 82 16.57 10.48 -3.36
C SER A 82 15.15 9.93 -3.62
N LYS A 83 14.83 8.76 -3.08
CA LYS A 83 13.54 8.10 -3.30
C LYS A 83 12.86 7.79 -1.98
N ASP A 84 11.82 8.55 -1.66
CA ASP A 84 11.03 8.33 -0.45
C ASP A 84 9.89 7.33 -0.74
N PRO A 85 9.82 6.18 -0.05
CA PRO A 85 8.73 5.23 -0.23
C PRO A 85 7.35 5.84 0.08
N ASP A 86 7.27 6.85 0.93
CA ASP A 86 5.99 7.52 1.24
C ASP A 86 5.48 8.33 0.03
N GLU A 87 6.35 8.96 -0.74
CA GLU A 87 5.98 9.64 -1.98
C GLU A 87 5.42 8.66 -3.02
N LEU A 88 6.06 7.51 -3.19
CA LEU A 88 5.54 6.42 -4.04
C LEU A 88 4.15 5.96 -3.55
N SER A 89 4.00 5.80 -2.25
CA SER A 89 2.75 5.36 -1.65
C SER A 89 1.59 6.34 -1.86
N LYS A 90 1.85 7.64 -1.85
CA LYS A 90 0.82 8.69 -2.07
C LYS A 90 0.15 8.54 -3.43
N VAL A 91 0.92 8.30 -4.47
CA VAL A 91 0.38 8.15 -5.84
C VAL A 91 -0.40 6.85 -5.97
N ILE A 92 0.09 5.75 -5.39
CA ILE A 92 -0.59 4.45 -5.40
C ILE A 92 -1.95 4.54 -4.66
N ARG A 93 -1.97 5.18 -3.49
CA ARG A 93 -3.22 5.41 -2.73
C ARG A 93 -4.22 6.27 -3.50
N LYS A 94 -3.74 7.32 -4.16
CA LYS A 94 -4.57 8.19 -4.98
C LYS A 94 -5.17 7.46 -6.18
N PHE A 95 -4.43 6.52 -6.75
CA PHE A 95 -4.90 5.70 -7.88
C PHE A 95 -5.98 4.71 -7.45
N PHE A 96 -5.73 3.90 -6.44
CA PHE A 96 -6.67 2.83 -6.01
C PHE A 96 -7.84 3.31 -5.15
N ARG A 97 -7.77 4.49 -4.56
CA ARG A 97 -8.83 5.13 -3.74
C ARG A 97 -9.41 4.20 -2.66
N PRO A 98 -8.58 3.67 -1.75
CA PRO A 98 -9.06 2.79 -0.69
C PRO A 98 -9.85 3.55 0.37
N ASP A 99 -10.83 2.88 1.01
CA ASP A 99 -11.52 3.41 2.18
C ASP A 99 -10.71 3.30 3.46
N LYS A 100 -9.85 2.29 3.55
CA LYS A 100 -8.99 2.05 4.70
C LYS A 100 -7.59 1.69 4.24
N ILE A 101 -6.60 2.24 4.91
CA ILE A 101 -5.19 1.99 4.66
C ILE A 101 -4.52 1.59 5.97
N LYS A 102 -3.79 0.48 5.95
CA LYS A 102 -2.81 0.15 6.97
C LYS A 102 -1.43 0.25 6.34
N SER A 103 -0.53 1.02 6.93
CA SER A 103 0.85 1.14 6.49
C SER A 103 1.81 0.71 7.59
N THR A 104 2.88 0.01 7.21
CA THR A 104 3.97 -0.37 8.10
C THR A 104 5.27 0.13 7.51
N PHE A 105 5.96 0.98 8.25
CA PHE A 105 7.24 1.55 7.84
C PHE A 105 8.38 0.94 8.66
N LEU A 106 9.43 0.50 7.98
CA LEU A 106 10.60 -0.14 8.57
C LEU A 106 11.89 0.45 7.99
N LYS A 107 12.81 0.86 8.87
CA LYS A 107 14.20 1.15 8.48
C LYS A 107 15.03 -0.13 8.53
N ARG A 108 15.90 -0.32 7.54
CA ARG A 108 16.73 -1.51 7.40
C ARG A 108 18.17 -1.13 7.09
N GLY A 109 19.11 -2.03 7.41
CA GLY A 109 20.52 -1.83 7.09
C GLY A 109 21.23 -0.81 7.99
N ASP A 110 20.75 -0.60 9.19
CA ASP A 110 21.42 0.26 10.17
C ASP A 110 22.47 -0.56 10.93
N PHE A 111 23.69 -0.50 10.42
CA PHE A 111 24.82 -1.18 11.01
C PHE A 111 25.43 -0.31 12.13
N GLY A 112 25.28 -0.70 13.38
CA GLY A 112 25.91 -0.05 14.53
C GLY A 112 24.95 0.63 15.51
N LEU A 113 23.65 0.40 15.41
CA LEU A 113 22.73 0.75 16.48
C LEU A 113 22.65 -0.36 17.53
N GLU A 114 22.82 0.02 18.79
CA GLU A 114 22.64 -0.87 19.95
C GLU A 114 21.17 -1.21 20.22
N ARG A 115 20.23 -0.54 19.55
CA ARG A 115 18.77 -0.70 19.76
C ARG A 115 18.07 -1.04 18.46
N GLU A 116 17.22 -2.06 18.52
CA GLU A 116 16.30 -2.36 17.43
C GLU A 116 15.33 -1.19 17.17
N ILE A 117 15.23 -0.79 15.91
CA ILE A 117 14.23 0.19 15.48
C ILE A 117 12.92 -0.56 15.22
N LYS A 118 11.91 -0.27 16.03
CA LYS A 118 10.58 -0.88 15.87
C LYS A 118 9.87 -0.36 14.62
N PRO A 119 9.14 -1.21 13.89
CA PRO A 119 8.28 -0.78 12.79
C PRO A 119 7.23 0.24 13.24
N LYS A 120 6.95 1.23 12.38
CA LYS A 120 5.88 2.20 12.60
C LYS A 120 4.65 1.78 11.83
N ILE A 121 3.55 1.52 12.55
CA ILE A 121 2.27 1.11 11.97
C ILE A 121 1.28 2.27 12.05
N LYS A 122 0.64 2.59 10.93
CA LYS A 122 -0.40 3.61 10.83
C LYS A 122 -1.65 3.03 10.18
N VAL A 123 -2.82 3.35 10.72
CA VAL A 123 -4.11 2.99 10.13
C VAL A 123 -4.91 4.26 9.87
N ARG A 124 -5.37 4.43 8.63
CA ARG A 124 -6.23 5.55 8.20
C ARG A 124 -7.52 4.99 7.63
N VAL A 125 -8.63 5.62 7.98
CA VAL A 125 -9.97 5.27 7.47
C VAL A 125 -10.59 6.51 6.87
N ALA A 126 -11.17 6.38 5.68
CA ALA A 126 -11.85 7.49 5.00
C ALA A 126 -13.00 8.04 5.87
N PRO A 127 -13.27 9.36 5.83
CA PRO A 127 -14.28 10.00 6.68
C PRO A 127 -15.66 9.36 6.58
N LEU A 128 -16.12 9.02 5.38
CA LEU A 128 -17.43 8.36 5.15
C LEU A 128 -17.52 7.00 5.83
N ARG A 129 -16.44 6.24 5.85
CA ARG A 129 -16.40 4.94 6.53
C ARG A 129 -16.38 5.09 8.05
N ARG A 130 -15.73 6.13 8.57
CA ARG A 130 -15.78 6.46 10.01
C ARG A 130 -17.20 6.73 10.48
N VAL A 131 -17.96 7.49 9.71
CA VAL A 131 -19.38 7.77 10.00
C VAL A 131 -20.22 6.49 9.97
N LYS A 132 -20.07 5.65 8.93
CA LYS A 132 -20.76 4.35 8.83
C LYS A 132 -20.41 3.43 10.01
N ASN A 133 -19.15 3.33 10.38
CA ASN A 133 -18.70 2.49 11.49
C ASN A 133 -19.21 3.01 12.84
N ALA A 134 -19.26 4.32 13.05
CA ALA A 134 -19.84 4.93 14.24
C ALA A 134 -21.34 4.64 14.33
N GLY A 135 -22.10 4.80 13.23
CA GLY A 135 -23.52 4.47 13.17
C GLY A 135 -23.81 3.00 13.45
N ALA A 136 -23.03 2.07 12.87
CA ALA A 136 -23.15 0.63 13.14
C ALA A 136 -22.85 0.26 14.61
N LYS A 137 -21.90 0.92 15.26
CA LYS A 137 -21.61 0.73 16.69
C LYS A 137 -22.76 1.21 17.57
N VAL A 138 -23.37 2.34 17.26
CA VAL A 138 -24.54 2.87 17.98
C VAL A 138 -25.72 1.93 17.87
N VAL A 139 -26.05 1.48 16.67
CA VAL A 139 -27.14 0.50 16.44
C VAL A 139 -26.93 -0.80 17.22
N LYS A 140 -25.71 -1.36 17.19
CA LYS A 140 -25.37 -2.55 17.99
C LYS A 140 -25.51 -2.34 19.49
N LYS A 141 -25.19 -1.15 19.99
CA LYS A 141 -25.34 -0.81 21.43
C LYS A 141 -26.82 -0.70 21.81
N LEU A 142 -27.65 -0.09 20.97
CA LEU A 142 -29.09 0.03 21.19
C LEU A 142 -29.79 -1.32 21.18
N VAL A 143 -29.46 -2.20 20.24
CA VAL A 143 -30.03 -3.57 20.15
C VAL A 143 -29.62 -4.43 21.36
N ARG A 144 -28.42 -4.28 21.92
CA ARG A 144 -27.97 -5.00 23.11
C ARG A 144 -28.53 -4.45 24.42
N GLY A 145 -29.00 -3.21 24.43
CA GLY A 145 -29.58 -2.57 25.60
C GLY A 145 -31.06 -2.89 25.85
N ASN A 146 -31.71 -3.57 24.91
CA ASN A 146 -33.13 -3.93 24.99
C ASN A 146 -33.39 -5.43 25.30
N ASN A 147 -32.39 -6.17 25.76
CA ASN A 147 -32.54 -7.55 26.25
C ASN A 147 -32.19 -7.64 27.73
#